data_d22b7e776d2e220de838bc355a9f79cb
#
_entry.id   d22b7e776d2e220de838bc355a9f79cb
#
_cell.length_a   1.000
_cell.length_b   1.000
_cell.length_c   1.000
_cell.angle_alpha   90.00
_cell.angle_beta   90.00
_cell.angle_gamma   90.00
#
_symmetry.space_group_name_H-M   'P 1'
#
loop_
_entity.id
_entity.type
_entity.pdbx_description
1 polymer ?
#
loop_
_entity_poly.entity_id
_entity_poly.type
_entity_poly.pdbx_seq_one_letter_code
_entity_poly.pdbx_strand_id
1 'polypeptide(L)'
;MKPHKAEKNRISKRGLPQWEYLAFIAAVCLTFLLCVSVGTVSLPWSDVIHYLSDLVFGTEHEYAVVSAPQIMTVRVPRVICVALSGMSLALCGCSMQGLLKNPLAEGSTLGVSSGAALGAIIAIAFDITVPFLSLAGATVMAMLFAFGSIMLILFLAYRLDYSLSTNTIVLLGVIYSMFISSIIMFITTFASEKIRSITFWTMGSLQGSTYTEALILLVVLVIFGTVILTKREELNAFAIGEDNARSIGINIRRTRLIILISVSALIGTCVSIGGSIGFVGLVVPHMTRMIVGPNHRRLLPATLFSGAVFLMIMDLIARVIMRPRELPIGAVTSLIGAVLFVFIFAGTRRRDA
;
A
#
# COMPACT_ATOMS: atom_id res chain seq x y z
N MET A 1 33.83 -26.53 10.24
CA MET A 1 32.63 -25.67 10.38
C MET A 1 32.94 -24.31 9.79
N LYS A 2 32.37 -23.98 8.65
CA LYS A 2 32.81 -22.82 7.83
C LYS A 2 32.40 -21.51 8.51
N PRO A 3 33.30 -20.52 8.67
CA PRO A 3 33.06 -19.23 9.36
C PRO A 3 31.91 -18.43 8.73
N HIS A 4 31.62 -18.64 7.48
CA HIS A 4 30.56 -17.95 6.71
C HIS A 4 29.11 -18.18 7.23
N LYS A 5 28.83 -19.32 7.90
CA LYS A 5 27.48 -19.62 8.45
C LYS A 5 27.22 -18.92 9.79
N ALA A 6 28.27 -18.74 10.60
CA ALA A 6 28.15 -18.07 11.92
C ALA A 6 28.02 -16.54 11.77
N GLU A 7 28.68 -15.95 10.76
CA GLU A 7 28.60 -14.53 10.46
C GLU A 7 27.24 -14.17 9.85
N LYS A 8 26.71 -14.98 8.93
CA LYS A 8 25.36 -14.85 8.37
C LYS A 8 24.28 -14.96 9.44
N ASN A 9 24.45 -15.80 10.46
CA ASN A 9 23.53 -15.93 11.58
C ASN A 9 23.61 -14.74 12.57
N ARG A 10 24.78 -14.09 12.73
CA ARG A 10 24.92 -12.88 13.55
C ARG A 10 24.28 -11.65 12.87
N ILE A 11 24.42 -11.52 11.54
CA ILE A 11 23.79 -10.47 10.74
C ILE A 11 22.26 -10.61 10.76
N SER A 12 21.75 -11.85 10.75
CA SER A 12 20.32 -12.15 10.82
C SER A 12 19.64 -11.71 12.13
N LYS A 13 20.37 -11.58 13.24
CA LYS A 13 19.84 -11.14 14.55
C LYS A 13 19.82 -9.61 14.73
N ARG A 14 20.57 -8.86 13.91
CA ARG A 14 20.62 -7.40 13.93
C ARG A 14 19.59 -6.84 12.93
N GLY A 15 19.06 -5.64 13.20
CA GLY A 15 18.25 -4.88 12.23
C GLY A 15 19.04 -4.55 10.95
N LEU A 16 18.46 -3.75 10.08
CA LEU A 16 19.18 -3.21 8.91
C LEU A 16 20.40 -2.41 9.38
N PRO A 17 21.59 -2.58 8.79
CA PRO A 17 22.73 -1.72 9.06
C PRO A 17 22.49 -0.30 8.51
N GLN A 18 23.14 0.70 9.07
CA GLN A 18 22.92 2.11 8.72
C GLN A 18 23.11 2.39 7.23
N TRP A 19 24.09 1.74 6.58
CA TRP A 19 24.32 1.93 5.14
C TRP A 19 23.20 1.39 4.26
N GLU A 20 22.48 0.29 4.67
CA GLU A 20 21.31 -0.20 3.95
C GLU A 20 20.14 0.80 4.08
N TYR A 21 19.94 1.41 5.26
CA TYR A 21 18.95 2.48 5.42
C TYR A 21 19.26 3.66 4.50
N LEU A 22 20.52 4.09 4.44
CA LEU A 22 20.95 5.19 3.55
C LEU A 22 20.71 4.83 2.09
N ALA A 23 21.02 3.61 1.68
CA ALA A 23 20.77 3.14 0.31
C ALA A 23 19.27 3.14 -0.05
N PHE A 24 18.41 2.67 0.85
CA PHE A 24 16.97 2.71 0.63
C PHE A 24 16.42 4.14 0.58
N ILE A 25 16.85 5.02 1.48
CA ILE A 25 16.45 6.42 1.47
C ILE A 25 16.93 7.11 0.19
N ALA A 26 18.18 6.88 -0.23
CA ALA A 26 18.70 7.41 -1.49
C ALA A 26 17.88 6.92 -2.70
N ALA A 27 17.50 5.63 -2.73
CA ALA A 27 16.65 5.08 -3.78
C ALA A 27 15.28 5.76 -3.83
N VAL A 28 14.64 5.99 -2.66
CA VAL A 28 13.36 6.72 -2.58
C VAL A 28 13.52 8.15 -3.08
N CYS A 29 14.54 8.88 -2.62
CA CYS A 29 14.80 10.26 -3.04
C CYS A 29 15.06 10.37 -4.54
N LEU A 30 15.91 9.50 -5.10
CA LEU A 30 16.20 9.46 -6.52
C LEU A 30 14.95 9.16 -7.35
N THR A 31 14.16 8.17 -6.94
CA THR A 31 12.91 7.82 -7.63
C THR A 31 11.89 8.94 -7.52
N PHE A 32 11.79 9.60 -6.36
CA PHE A 32 10.94 10.77 -6.17
C PHE A 32 11.32 11.90 -7.14
N LEU A 33 12.57 12.29 -7.18
CA LEU A 33 13.06 13.32 -8.09
C LEU A 33 12.81 12.95 -9.56
N LEU A 34 13.05 11.69 -9.93
CA LEU A 34 12.76 11.19 -11.28
C LEU A 34 11.26 11.31 -11.60
N CYS A 35 10.39 10.89 -10.69
CA CYS A 35 8.92 10.93 -10.89
C CYS A 35 8.35 12.34 -10.91
N VAL A 36 8.99 13.29 -10.24
CA VAL A 36 8.62 14.70 -10.29
C VAL A 36 9.12 15.36 -11.59
N SER A 37 10.33 15.03 -12.05
CA SER A 37 10.91 15.58 -13.29
C SER A 37 10.23 15.02 -14.55
N VAL A 38 9.98 13.70 -14.59
CA VAL A 38 9.43 13.00 -15.76
C VAL A 38 7.92 12.81 -15.62
N GLY A 39 7.18 13.13 -16.66
CA GLY A 39 5.71 12.95 -16.72
C GLY A 39 5.20 13.16 -18.14
N THR A 40 3.94 13.55 -18.32
CA THR A 40 3.38 13.93 -19.62
C THR A 40 4.18 15.07 -20.25
N VAL A 41 4.65 16.01 -19.42
CA VAL A 41 5.62 17.08 -19.78
C VAL A 41 6.89 16.82 -18.99
N SER A 42 8.05 16.83 -19.63
CA SER A 42 9.37 16.71 -18.97
C SER A 42 9.79 18.08 -18.45
N LEU A 43 10.23 18.13 -17.19
CA LEU A 43 10.79 19.34 -16.59
C LEU A 43 12.30 19.16 -16.39
N PRO A 44 13.11 20.18 -16.61
CA PRO A 44 14.54 20.13 -16.30
C PRO A 44 14.76 20.00 -14.79
N TRP A 45 15.84 19.35 -14.40
CA TRP A 45 16.17 19.10 -12.99
C TRP A 45 16.36 20.41 -12.20
N SER A 46 16.85 21.48 -12.86
CA SER A 46 16.95 22.81 -12.26
C SER A 46 15.61 23.31 -11.73
N ASP A 47 14.56 23.24 -12.57
CA ASP A 47 13.24 23.71 -12.21
C ASP A 47 12.62 22.89 -11.06
N VAL A 48 12.89 21.57 -11.02
CA VAL A 48 12.45 20.70 -9.92
C VAL A 48 13.12 21.11 -8.60
N ILE A 49 14.44 21.34 -8.62
CA ILE A 49 15.21 21.75 -7.43
C ILE A 49 14.78 23.14 -6.97
N HIS A 50 14.62 24.10 -7.90
CA HIS A 50 14.15 25.47 -7.61
C HIS A 50 12.77 25.42 -6.93
N TYR A 51 11.81 24.69 -7.51
CA TYR A 51 10.46 24.58 -6.93
C TYR A 51 10.47 23.96 -5.52
N LEU A 52 11.24 22.88 -5.30
CA LEU A 52 11.34 22.26 -3.99
C LEU A 52 12.02 23.20 -2.97
N SER A 53 13.01 24.00 -3.42
CA SER A 53 13.63 25.04 -2.61
C SER A 53 12.62 26.13 -2.25
N ASP A 54 11.86 26.64 -3.22
CA ASP A 54 10.84 27.66 -3.01
C ASP A 54 9.75 27.18 -2.04
N LEU A 55 9.33 25.92 -2.19
CA LEU A 55 8.32 25.31 -1.32
C LEU A 55 8.77 25.18 0.15
N VAL A 56 10.06 24.88 0.38
CA VAL A 56 10.63 24.62 1.73
C VAL A 56 11.14 25.90 2.37
N PHE A 57 11.82 26.76 1.62
CA PHE A 57 12.54 27.94 2.14
C PHE A 57 11.83 29.26 1.83
N GLY A 58 10.75 29.25 1.02
CA GLY A 58 10.05 30.47 0.61
C GLY A 58 10.90 31.37 -0.28
N THR A 59 11.86 30.79 -1.03
CA THR A 59 12.69 31.52 -2.01
C THR A 59 11.90 31.71 -3.31
N GLU A 60 12.31 32.66 -4.14
CA GLU A 60 11.75 32.87 -5.49
C GLU A 60 12.86 32.65 -6.52
N HIS A 61 12.69 31.66 -7.37
CA HIS A 61 13.62 31.36 -8.44
C HIS A 61 12.97 31.56 -9.83
N GLU A 62 13.77 31.90 -10.80
CA GLU A 62 13.33 31.86 -12.21
C GLU A 62 13.33 30.41 -12.72
N TYR A 63 12.29 30.06 -13.48
CA TYR A 63 12.10 28.72 -14.04
C TYR A 63 12.40 28.73 -15.54
N ALA A 64 13.14 27.71 -15.99
CA ALA A 64 13.42 27.52 -17.43
C ALA A 64 12.14 27.23 -18.22
N VAL A 65 11.17 26.53 -17.57
CA VAL A 65 9.84 26.29 -18.14
C VAL A 65 8.82 27.14 -17.38
N VAL A 66 8.22 28.11 -18.03
CA VAL A 66 7.27 29.09 -17.43
C VAL A 66 6.08 28.38 -16.73
N SER A 67 5.64 27.24 -17.25
CA SER A 67 4.56 26.45 -16.63
C SER A 67 5.03 25.46 -15.54
N ALA A 68 6.32 25.44 -15.20
CA ALA A 68 6.84 24.49 -14.21
C ALA A 68 6.14 24.60 -12.84
N PRO A 69 5.93 25.78 -12.24
CA PRO A 69 5.24 25.88 -10.97
C PRO A 69 3.84 25.26 -10.96
N GLN A 70 3.04 25.51 -12.01
CA GLN A 70 1.69 24.97 -12.13
C GLN A 70 1.70 23.44 -12.26
N ILE A 71 2.64 22.89 -13.06
CA ILE A 71 2.79 21.45 -13.21
C ILE A 71 3.22 20.81 -11.87
N MET A 72 4.13 21.44 -11.15
CA MET A 72 4.67 20.94 -9.89
C MET A 72 3.63 20.95 -8.76
N THR A 73 2.75 21.96 -8.73
CA THR A 73 1.67 22.07 -7.73
C THR A 73 0.75 20.83 -7.75
N VAL A 74 0.55 20.22 -8.92
CA VAL A 74 -0.25 19.00 -9.07
C VAL A 74 0.60 17.74 -8.92
N ARG A 75 1.84 17.77 -9.42
CA ARG A 75 2.69 16.59 -9.51
C ARG A 75 3.32 16.19 -8.18
N VAL A 76 3.79 17.16 -7.40
CA VAL A 76 4.46 16.89 -6.12
C VAL A 76 3.53 16.19 -5.11
N PRO A 77 2.31 16.68 -4.81
CA PRO A 77 1.41 15.98 -3.89
C PRO A 77 1.03 14.59 -4.39
N ARG A 78 0.83 14.41 -5.73
CA ARG A 78 0.59 13.09 -6.30
C ARG A 78 1.73 12.11 -6.01
N VAL A 79 2.99 12.48 -6.29
CA VAL A 79 4.14 11.59 -6.07
C VAL A 79 4.34 11.27 -4.60
N ILE A 80 4.05 12.23 -3.69
CA ILE A 80 4.04 11.99 -2.24
C ILE A 80 2.96 10.96 -1.87
N CYS A 81 1.71 11.13 -2.35
CA CYS A 81 0.63 10.18 -2.10
C CYS A 81 0.95 8.78 -2.64
N VAL A 82 1.54 8.70 -3.84
CA VAL A 82 2.00 7.44 -4.44
C VAL A 82 3.05 6.77 -3.55
N ALA A 83 4.07 7.51 -3.10
CA ALA A 83 5.12 6.98 -2.23
C ALA A 83 4.53 6.45 -0.91
N LEU A 84 3.70 7.24 -0.22
CA LEU A 84 3.06 6.87 1.04
C LEU A 84 2.11 5.67 0.89
N SER A 85 1.34 5.62 -0.19
CA SER A 85 0.47 4.47 -0.49
C SER A 85 1.30 3.22 -0.77
N GLY A 86 2.39 3.33 -1.52
CA GLY A 86 3.32 2.23 -1.77
C GLY A 86 3.95 1.69 -0.47
N MET A 87 4.40 2.58 0.42
CA MET A 87 4.90 2.23 1.75
C MET A 87 3.85 1.45 2.56
N SER A 88 2.63 1.98 2.61
CA SER A 88 1.53 1.43 3.38
C SER A 88 1.11 0.06 2.87
N LEU A 89 0.83 -0.08 1.58
CA LEU A 89 0.38 -1.33 0.98
C LEU A 89 1.43 -2.44 1.07
N ALA A 90 2.70 -2.12 0.83
CA ALA A 90 3.79 -3.07 0.96
C ALA A 90 3.99 -3.54 2.41
N LEU A 91 3.94 -2.62 3.38
CA LEU A 91 4.03 -2.95 4.80
C LEU A 91 2.86 -3.84 5.24
N CYS A 92 1.64 -3.54 4.78
CA CYS A 92 0.44 -4.37 5.02
C CYS A 92 0.64 -5.78 4.47
N GLY A 93 1.08 -5.89 3.21
CA GLY A 93 1.33 -7.20 2.59
C GLY A 93 2.37 -8.02 3.35
N CYS A 94 3.50 -7.40 3.72
CA CYS A 94 4.55 -8.07 4.50
C CYS A 94 4.01 -8.60 5.84
N SER A 95 3.22 -7.79 6.54
CA SER A 95 2.62 -8.14 7.83
C SER A 95 1.60 -9.27 7.69
N MET A 96 0.76 -9.22 6.65
CA MET A 96 -0.23 -10.26 6.36
C MET A 96 0.42 -11.58 5.98
N GLN A 97 1.46 -11.56 5.15
CA GLN A 97 2.21 -12.77 4.81
C GLN A 97 2.86 -13.42 6.05
N GLY A 98 3.39 -12.61 6.97
CA GLY A 98 3.94 -13.09 8.23
C GLY A 98 2.87 -13.64 9.17
N LEU A 99 1.75 -12.91 9.33
CA LEU A 99 0.65 -13.27 10.21
C LEU A 99 -0.07 -14.55 9.75
N LEU A 100 -0.34 -14.67 8.44
CA LEU A 100 -1.09 -15.78 7.85
C LEU A 100 -0.20 -16.95 7.43
N LYS A 101 1.12 -16.82 7.55
CA LYS A 101 2.12 -17.80 7.07
C LYS A 101 1.90 -18.22 5.61
N ASN A 102 1.40 -17.29 4.84
CA ASN A 102 1.07 -17.53 3.43
C ASN A 102 1.72 -16.42 2.58
N PRO A 103 2.67 -16.74 1.70
CA PRO A 103 3.33 -15.76 0.85
C PRO A 103 2.38 -15.10 -0.15
N LEU A 104 1.20 -15.67 -0.38
CA LEU A 104 0.15 -15.14 -1.23
C LEU A 104 -0.85 -14.25 -0.49
N ALA A 105 -0.68 -14.06 0.82
CA ALA A 105 -1.58 -13.23 1.60
C ALA A 105 -1.38 -11.76 1.22
N GLU A 106 -2.48 -11.12 0.92
CA GLU A 106 -2.57 -9.69 0.62
C GLU A 106 -3.64 -9.05 1.51
N GLY A 107 -3.50 -7.75 1.77
CA GLY A 107 -4.45 -7.05 2.63
C GLY A 107 -5.87 -6.94 2.03
N SER A 108 -6.00 -7.06 0.72
CA SER A 108 -7.29 -7.12 0.02
C SER A 108 -8.16 -8.31 0.45
N THR A 109 -7.54 -9.42 0.90
CA THR A 109 -8.27 -10.63 1.36
C THR A 109 -9.08 -10.41 2.64
N LEU A 110 -8.85 -9.28 3.33
CA LEU A 110 -9.63 -8.91 4.53
C LEU A 110 -10.99 -8.27 4.24
N GLY A 111 -11.36 -8.06 2.97
CA GLY A 111 -12.63 -7.43 2.59
C GLY A 111 -12.70 -5.91 2.79
N VAL A 112 -11.69 -5.29 3.38
CA VAL A 112 -11.65 -3.84 3.65
C VAL A 112 -11.71 -3.03 2.36
N SER A 113 -10.96 -3.46 1.32
CA SER A 113 -10.96 -2.81 0.00
C SER A 113 -12.32 -2.90 -0.69
N SER A 114 -13.03 -4.02 -0.53
CA SER A 114 -14.38 -4.20 -1.08
C SER A 114 -15.38 -3.25 -0.41
N GLY A 115 -15.29 -3.10 0.92
CA GLY A 115 -16.10 -2.13 1.64
C GLY A 115 -15.81 -0.70 1.22
N ALA A 116 -14.53 -0.31 1.11
CA ALA A 116 -14.16 1.00 0.59
C ALA A 116 -14.75 1.25 -0.81
N ALA A 117 -14.67 0.25 -1.70
CA ALA A 117 -15.24 0.33 -3.02
C ALA A 117 -16.76 0.54 -3.00
N LEU A 118 -17.47 -0.18 -2.14
CA LEU A 118 -18.92 0.03 -1.98
C LEU A 118 -19.24 1.46 -1.55
N GLY A 119 -18.56 1.98 -0.54
CA GLY A 119 -18.76 3.35 -0.06
C GLY A 119 -18.53 4.40 -1.15
N ALA A 120 -17.44 4.28 -1.90
CA ALA A 120 -17.13 5.17 -3.00
C ALA A 120 -18.17 5.08 -4.14
N ILE A 121 -18.57 3.86 -4.50
CA ILE A 121 -19.55 3.63 -5.57
C ILE A 121 -20.92 4.18 -5.19
N ILE A 122 -21.34 4.04 -3.93
CA ILE A 122 -22.55 4.70 -3.42
C ILE A 122 -22.43 6.22 -3.58
N ALA A 123 -21.30 6.81 -3.16
CA ALA A 123 -21.12 8.25 -3.27
C ALA A 123 -21.15 8.73 -4.73
N ILE A 124 -20.52 8.00 -5.65
CA ILE A 124 -20.50 8.34 -7.09
C ILE A 124 -21.88 8.16 -7.72
N ALA A 125 -22.58 7.05 -7.39
CA ALA A 125 -23.89 6.73 -7.97
C ALA A 125 -24.97 7.74 -7.56
N PHE A 126 -24.92 8.24 -6.33
CA PHE A 126 -25.90 9.15 -5.75
C PHE A 126 -25.42 10.60 -5.62
N ASP A 127 -24.28 10.96 -6.24
CA ASP A 127 -23.66 12.30 -6.19
C ASP A 127 -23.51 12.85 -4.75
N ILE A 128 -23.13 11.99 -3.80
CA ILE A 128 -22.96 12.37 -2.40
C ILE A 128 -21.74 13.29 -2.27
N THR A 129 -21.96 14.51 -1.81
CA THR A 129 -20.92 15.49 -1.50
C THR A 129 -20.88 15.75 0.00
N VAL A 130 -19.69 16.07 0.52
CA VAL A 130 -19.50 16.41 1.95
C VAL A 130 -18.97 17.85 2.03
N PRO A 131 -19.87 18.86 2.15
CA PRO A 131 -19.53 20.25 1.95
C PRO A 131 -18.49 20.84 2.92
N PHE A 132 -18.34 20.23 4.10
CA PHE A 132 -17.45 20.73 5.17
C PHE A 132 -16.06 20.09 5.17
N LEU A 133 -15.82 19.09 4.31
CA LEU A 133 -14.53 18.42 4.21
C LEU A 133 -13.90 18.74 2.87
N SER A 134 -12.61 19.11 2.89
CA SER A 134 -11.80 19.33 1.67
C SER A 134 -11.51 18.04 0.89
N LEU A 135 -12.22 16.95 1.21
CA LEU A 135 -12.11 15.65 0.58
C LEU A 135 -13.32 15.37 -0.32
N ALA A 136 -13.09 14.64 -1.40
CA ALA A 136 -14.18 14.17 -2.24
C ALA A 136 -15.16 13.29 -1.46
N GLY A 137 -16.46 13.40 -1.72
CA GLY A 137 -17.48 12.59 -1.06
C GLY A 137 -17.21 11.08 -1.18
N ALA A 138 -16.69 10.64 -2.34
CA ALA A 138 -16.29 9.26 -2.55
C ALA A 138 -15.20 8.80 -1.57
N THR A 139 -14.20 9.65 -1.30
CA THR A 139 -13.12 9.36 -0.35
C THR A 139 -13.65 9.19 1.07
N VAL A 140 -14.52 10.08 1.52
CA VAL A 140 -15.12 10.03 2.87
C VAL A 140 -15.98 8.78 3.04
N MET A 141 -16.86 8.50 2.07
CA MET A 141 -17.71 7.32 2.11
C MET A 141 -16.89 6.02 2.03
N ALA A 142 -15.84 6.00 1.21
CA ALA A 142 -14.92 4.85 1.15
C ALA A 142 -14.24 4.61 2.50
N MET A 143 -13.78 5.65 3.20
CA MET A 143 -13.19 5.52 4.54
C MET A 143 -14.18 4.96 5.56
N LEU A 144 -15.40 5.49 5.59
CA LEU A 144 -16.46 5.03 6.51
C LEU A 144 -16.79 3.56 6.28
N PHE A 145 -16.98 3.16 5.02
CA PHE A 145 -17.30 1.79 4.67
C PHE A 145 -16.12 0.83 4.86
N ALA A 146 -14.88 1.26 4.61
CA ALA A 146 -13.69 0.48 4.92
C ALA A 146 -13.60 0.17 6.43
N PHE A 147 -13.82 1.19 7.27
CA PHE A 147 -13.83 1.04 8.72
C PHE A 147 -15.01 0.15 9.19
N GLY A 148 -16.21 0.38 8.66
CA GLY A 148 -17.38 -0.44 8.93
C GLY A 148 -17.17 -1.91 8.56
N SER A 149 -16.53 -2.17 7.44
CA SER A 149 -16.21 -3.53 6.98
C SER A 149 -15.31 -4.29 7.94
N ILE A 150 -14.22 -3.66 8.39
CA ILE A 150 -13.33 -4.35 9.34
C ILE A 150 -14.02 -4.59 10.69
N MET A 151 -14.84 -3.64 11.17
CA MET A 151 -15.62 -3.83 12.40
C MET A 151 -16.58 -4.99 12.26
N LEU A 152 -17.30 -5.08 11.14
CA LEU A 152 -18.22 -6.17 10.86
C LEU A 152 -17.50 -7.52 10.77
N ILE A 153 -16.42 -7.59 10.01
CA ILE A 153 -15.64 -8.83 9.82
C ILE A 153 -15.04 -9.31 11.13
N LEU A 154 -14.45 -8.41 11.93
CA LEU A 154 -13.91 -8.77 13.24
C LEU A 154 -15.00 -9.18 14.23
N PHE A 155 -16.16 -8.53 14.20
CA PHE A 155 -17.31 -8.91 15.00
C PHE A 155 -17.83 -10.31 14.65
N LEU A 156 -18.00 -10.60 13.36
CA LEU A 156 -18.42 -11.91 12.88
C LEU A 156 -17.37 -12.99 13.20
N ALA A 157 -16.08 -12.69 12.94
CA ALA A 157 -15.01 -13.61 13.26
C ALA A 157 -14.97 -13.96 14.75
N TYR A 158 -15.13 -12.96 15.62
CA TYR A 158 -15.18 -13.16 17.08
C TYR A 158 -16.39 -14.03 17.52
N ARG A 159 -17.53 -13.85 16.87
CA ARG A 159 -18.75 -14.61 17.18
C ARG A 159 -18.68 -16.07 16.73
N LEU A 160 -18.05 -16.31 15.56
CA LEU A 160 -17.95 -17.64 14.96
C LEU A 160 -16.77 -18.44 15.50
N ASP A 161 -15.66 -17.76 15.79
CA ASP A 161 -14.43 -18.38 16.29
C ASP A 161 -13.72 -17.44 17.28
N TYR A 162 -13.93 -17.73 18.57
CA TYR A 162 -13.32 -16.96 19.65
C TYR A 162 -11.78 -16.91 19.57
N SER A 163 -11.15 -17.92 18.93
CA SER A 163 -9.70 -17.95 18.73
C SER A 163 -9.21 -16.96 17.67
N LEU A 164 -10.12 -16.42 16.85
CA LEU A 164 -9.81 -15.58 15.71
C LEU A 164 -8.83 -16.27 14.75
N SER A 165 -9.08 -17.55 14.45
CA SER A 165 -8.18 -18.28 13.56
C SER A 165 -8.02 -17.61 12.22
N THR A 166 -6.83 -17.75 11.64
CA THR A 166 -6.48 -17.21 10.32
C THR A 166 -7.48 -17.63 9.25
N ASN A 167 -7.87 -18.93 9.26
CA ASN A 167 -8.78 -19.47 8.27
C ASN A 167 -10.18 -18.84 8.36
N THR A 168 -10.70 -18.63 9.56
CA THR A 168 -12.00 -17.98 9.77
C THR A 168 -12.01 -16.55 9.27
N ILE A 169 -10.95 -15.77 9.56
CA ILE A 169 -10.83 -14.37 9.13
C ILE A 169 -10.75 -14.26 7.61
N VAL A 170 -9.90 -15.08 6.97
CA VAL A 170 -9.76 -15.10 5.51
C VAL A 170 -11.05 -15.53 4.84
N LEU A 171 -11.69 -16.59 5.32
CA LEU A 171 -12.98 -17.08 4.78
C LEU A 171 -14.06 -16.00 4.86
N LEU A 172 -14.22 -15.34 6.02
CA LEU A 172 -15.18 -14.25 6.17
C LEU A 172 -14.86 -13.07 5.27
N GLY A 173 -13.58 -12.69 5.11
CA GLY A 173 -13.15 -11.64 4.21
C GLY A 173 -13.51 -11.93 2.74
N VAL A 174 -13.31 -13.17 2.30
CA VAL A 174 -13.68 -13.61 0.93
C VAL A 174 -15.19 -13.58 0.74
N ILE A 175 -15.97 -14.19 1.66
CA ILE A 175 -17.45 -14.22 1.58
C ILE A 175 -17.99 -12.79 1.58
N TYR A 176 -17.51 -11.94 2.48
CA TYR A 176 -17.87 -10.53 2.54
C TYR A 176 -17.57 -9.80 1.22
N SER A 177 -16.39 -10.01 0.66
CA SER A 177 -16.00 -9.40 -0.62
C SER A 177 -16.91 -9.82 -1.77
N MET A 178 -17.29 -11.10 -1.84
CA MET A 178 -18.24 -11.60 -2.85
C MET A 178 -19.63 -10.98 -2.67
N PHE A 179 -20.11 -10.88 -1.43
CA PHE A 179 -21.38 -10.23 -1.12
C PHE A 179 -21.40 -8.77 -1.52
N ILE A 180 -20.34 -8.02 -1.14
CA ILE A 180 -20.20 -6.61 -1.51
C ILE A 180 -20.10 -6.42 -3.03
N SER A 181 -19.37 -7.30 -3.72
CA SER A 181 -19.27 -7.25 -5.19
C SER A 181 -20.63 -7.42 -5.86
N SER A 182 -21.50 -8.27 -5.31
CA SER A 182 -22.87 -8.42 -5.79
C SER A 182 -23.69 -7.14 -5.60
N ILE A 183 -23.57 -6.47 -4.45
CA ILE A 183 -24.24 -5.18 -4.20
C ILE A 183 -23.72 -4.12 -5.19
N ILE A 184 -22.41 -4.04 -5.40
CA ILE A 184 -21.80 -3.11 -6.37
C ILE A 184 -22.37 -3.35 -7.76
N MET A 185 -22.51 -4.61 -8.18
CA MET A 185 -23.08 -4.95 -9.48
C MET A 185 -24.53 -4.42 -9.62
N PHE A 186 -25.37 -4.61 -8.58
CA PHE A 186 -26.71 -4.04 -8.55
C PHE A 186 -26.68 -2.52 -8.69
N ILE A 187 -25.92 -1.81 -7.86
CA ILE A 187 -25.83 -0.35 -7.90
C ILE A 187 -25.39 0.13 -9.30
N THR A 188 -24.36 -0.50 -9.87
CA THR A 188 -23.83 -0.14 -11.19
C THR A 188 -24.88 -0.34 -12.29
N THR A 189 -25.72 -1.35 -12.20
CA THR A 189 -26.81 -1.59 -13.15
C THR A 189 -27.84 -0.45 -13.16
N PHE A 190 -28.19 0.08 -12.00
CA PHE A 190 -29.14 1.20 -11.88
C PHE A 190 -28.48 2.56 -12.16
N ALA A 191 -27.18 2.70 -11.91
CA ALA A 191 -26.42 3.93 -12.12
C ALA A 191 -25.68 3.93 -13.46
N SER A 192 -26.36 3.55 -14.55
CA SER A 192 -25.75 3.36 -15.89
C SER A 192 -25.01 4.61 -16.41
N GLU A 193 -25.49 5.81 -16.11
CA GLU A 193 -24.84 7.07 -16.49
C GLU A 193 -23.51 7.31 -15.77
N LYS A 194 -23.29 6.67 -14.63
CA LYS A 194 -22.08 6.80 -13.80
C LYS A 194 -21.06 5.69 -14.02
N ILE A 195 -21.32 4.73 -14.92
CA ILE A 195 -20.46 3.55 -15.16
C ILE A 195 -19.01 3.96 -15.41
N ARG A 196 -18.79 5.00 -16.21
CA ARG A 196 -17.44 5.49 -16.52
C ARG A 196 -16.70 5.92 -15.24
N SER A 197 -17.32 6.74 -14.39
CA SER A 197 -16.72 7.22 -13.15
C SER A 197 -16.46 6.09 -12.16
N ILE A 198 -17.41 5.17 -12.01
CA ILE A 198 -17.29 3.97 -11.18
C ILE A 198 -16.11 3.09 -11.66
N THR A 199 -16.03 2.85 -12.97
CA THR A 199 -14.95 2.05 -13.56
C THR A 199 -13.58 2.71 -13.34
N PHE A 200 -13.47 4.01 -13.59
CA PHE A 200 -12.22 4.75 -13.35
C PHE A 200 -11.79 4.68 -11.88
N TRP A 201 -12.72 4.85 -10.94
CA TRP A 201 -12.42 4.76 -9.52
C TRP A 201 -11.96 3.34 -9.13
N THR A 202 -12.63 2.29 -9.64
CA THR A 202 -12.26 0.89 -9.35
C THR A 202 -10.91 0.48 -9.93
N MET A 203 -10.47 1.11 -11.01
CA MET A 203 -9.14 0.88 -11.60
C MET A 203 -8.00 1.48 -10.78
N GLY A 204 -8.30 2.35 -9.81
CA GLY A 204 -7.32 3.01 -8.95
C GLY A 204 -6.52 4.11 -9.66
N SER A 205 -6.55 5.30 -9.08
CA SER A 205 -5.79 6.46 -9.58
C SER A 205 -5.48 7.42 -8.44
N LEU A 206 -4.25 7.93 -8.43
CA LEU A 206 -3.82 9.01 -7.54
C LEU A 206 -3.69 10.34 -8.28
N GLN A 207 -4.33 10.44 -9.45
CA GLN A 207 -4.40 11.68 -10.21
C GLN A 207 -5.25 12.71 -9.46
N GLY A 208 -4.75 13.94 -9.35
CA GLY A 208 -5.44 15.01 -8.62
C GLY A 208 -5.31 14.94 -7.10
N SER A 209 -4.44 14.07 -6.57
CA SER A 209 -4.15 14.02 -5.13
C SER A 209 -3.64 15.36 -4.61
N THR A 210 -4.05 15.66 -3.39
CA THR A 210 -3.79 16.92 -2.68
C THR A 210 -2.81 16.74 -1.53
N TYR A 211 -2.24 17.84 -1.03
CA TYR A 211 -1.42 17.81 0.20
C TYR A 211 -2.22 17.36 1.43
N THR A 212 -3.53 17.60 1.48
CA THR A 212 -4.41 17.12 2.57
C THR A 212 -4.46 15.59 2.58
N GLU A 213 -4.62 14.97 1.41
CA GLU A 213 -4.61 13.50 1.28
C GLU A 213 -3.23 12.91 1.62
N ALA A 214 -2.15 13.60 1.19
CA ALA A 214 -0.79 13.22 1.56
C ALA A 214 -0.58 13.26 3.09
N LEU A 215 -1.09 14.30 3.77
CA LEU A 215 -1.02 14.41 5.22
C LEU A 215 -1.81 13.30 5.92
N ILE A 216 -3.01 12.97 5.45
CA ILE A 216 -3.82 11.87 5.99
C ILE A 216 -3.07 10.53 5.85
N LEU A 217 -2.53 10.23 4.65
CA LEU A 217 -1.72 9.04 4.41
C LEU A 217 -0.50 8.97 5.33
N LEU A 218 0.20 10.10 5.50
CA LEU A 218 1.38 10.19 6.37
C LEU A 218 1.01 9.94 7.84
N VAL A 219 -0.02 10.59 8.36
CA VAL A 219 -0.46 10.44 9.76
C VAL A 219 -0.86 8.98 10.04
N VAL A 220 -1.68 8.39 9.16
CA VAL A 220 -2.13 7.01 9.29
C VAL A 220 -0.94 6.04 9.18
N LEU A 221 0.00 6.27 8.25
CA LEU A 221 1.21 5.46 8.12
C LEU A 221 2.10 5.58 9.35
N VAL A 222 2.30 6.77 9.90
CA VAL A 222 3.12 6.96 11.12
C VAL A 222 2.48 6.24 12.30
N ILE A 223 1.19 6.38 12.52
CA ILE A 223 0.50 5.74 13.66
C ILE A 223 0.51 4.22 13.50
N PHE A 224 -0.14 3.70 12.47
CA PHE A 224 -0.35 2.28 12.31
C PHE A 224 0.87 1.53 11.77
N GLY A 225 1.67 2.19 10.94
CA GLY A 225 2.95 1.64 10.48
C GLY A 225 3.94 1.43 11.63
N THR A 226 4.04 2.39 12.55
CA THR A 226 4.87 2.24 13.76
C THR A 226 4.35 1.09 14.63
N VAL A 227 3.04 0.96 14.83
CA VAL A 227 2.46 -0.17 15.56
C VAL A 227 2.88 -1.50 14.91
N ILE A 228 2.79 -1.63 13.59
CA ILE A 228 3.23 -2.84 12.87
C ILE A 228 4.73 -3.09 13.07
N LEU A 229 5.57 -2.06 12.95
CA LEU A 229 7.01 -2.18 13.13
C LEU A 229 7.40 -2.65 14.54
N THR A 230 6.61 -2.32 15.58
CA THR A 230 6.84 -2.85 16.94
C THR A 230 6.54 -4.34 17.04
N LYS A 231 5.70 -4.92 16.15
CA LYS A 231 5.29 -6.33 16.16
C LYS A 231 6.23 -7.27 15.37
N ARG A 232 7.42 -6.81 15.04
CA ARG A 232 8.41 -7.57 14.24
C ARG A 232 8.83 -8.90 14.89
N GLU A 233 8.93 -8.94 16.21
CA GLU A 233 9.34 -10.16 16.95
C GLU A 233 8.21 -11.18 16.99
N GLU A 234 6.99 -10.70 17.23
CA GLU A 234 5.80 -11.53 17.20
C GLU A 234 5.58 -12.14 15.80
N LEU A 235 5.81 -11.34 14.74
CA LEU A 235 5.74 -11.84 13.35
C LEU A 235 6.82 -12.88 13.06
N ASN A 236 8.04 -12.71 13.58
CA ASN A 236 9.09 -13.73 13.48
C ASN A 236 8.69 -15.02 14.22
N ALA A 237 8.09 -14.90 15.40
CA ALA A 237 7.63 -16.05 16.18
C ALA A 237 6.48 -16.78 15.46
N PHE A 238 5.54 -16.07 14.86
CA PHE A 238 4.47 -16.67 14.06
C PHE A 238 5.00 -17.44 12.85
N ALA A 239 6.08 -16.99 12.22
CA ALA A 239 6.72 -17.71 11.12
C ALA A 239 7.21 -19.11 11.53
N ILE A 240 7.62 -19.29 12.80
CA ILE A 240 8.09 -20.58 13.33
C ILE A 240 6.90 -21.48 13.70
N GLY A 241 5.82 -20.93 14.25
CA GLY A 241 4.59 -21.66 14.62
C GLY A 241 3.82 -20.95 15.74
N GLU A 242 2.50 -21.12 15.77
CA GLU A 242 1.65 -20.51 16.80
C GLU A 242 1.91 -21.11 18.18
N ASP A 243 2.15 -22.42 18.26
CA ASP A 243 2.43 -23.10 19.52
C ASP A 243 3.78 -22.67 20.10
N ASN A 244 4.78 -22.50 19.23
CA ASN A 244 6.08 -21.94 19.63
C ASN A 244 5.94 -20.47 20.07
N ALA A 245 5.11 -19.68 19.41
CA ALA A 245 4.85 -18.31 19.83
C ALA A 245 4.15 -18.23 21.20
N ARG A 246 3.23 -19.15 21.49
CA ARG A 246 2.58 -19.27 22.80
C ARG A 246 3.56 -19.66 23.90
N SER A 247 4.44 -20.63 23.63
CA SER A 247 5.41 -21.12 24.62
C SER A 247 6.41 -20.06 25.08
N ILE A 248 6.69 -19.05 24.25
CA ILE A 248 7.52 -17.89 24.60
C ILE A 248 6.72 -16.69 25.14
N GLY A 249 5.42 -16.88 25.45
CA GLY A 249 4.58 -15.90 26.13
C GLY A 249 3.87 -14.88 25.24
N ILE A 250 3.85 -15.08 23.91
CA ILE A 250 3.15 -14.18 22.99
C ILE A 250 1.63 -14.42 23.07
N ASN A 251 0.88 -13.36 23.32
CA ASN A 251 -0.57 -13.38 23.21
C ASN A 251 -1.00 -13.28 21.74
N ILE A 252 -1.18 -14.45 21.10
CA ILE A 252 -1.49 -14.57 19.66
C ILE A 252 -2.71 -13.76 19.28
N ARG A 253 -3.81 -13.86 20.03
CA ARG A 253 -5.07 -13.17 19.75
C ARG A 253 -4.91 -11.66 19.78
N ARG A 254 -4.28 -11.13 20.83
CA ARG A 254 -4.06 -9.67 20.95
C ARG A 254 -3.16 -9.15 19.83
N THR A 255 -2.06 -9.85 19.53
CA THR A 255 -1.13 -9.47 18.48
C THR A 255 -1.81 -9.50 17.11
N ARG A 256 -2.61 -10.54 16.84
CA ARG A 256 -3.39 -10.68 15.60
C ARG A 256 -4.38 -9.52 15.42
N LEU A 257 -5.16 -9.18 16.45
CA LEU A 257 -6.09 -8.05 16.40
C LEU A 257 -5.39 -6.73 16.14
N ILE A 258 -4.28 -6.46 16.82
CA ILE A 258 -3.51 -5.22 16.62
C ILE A 258 -3.01 -5.11 15.18
N ILE A 259 -2.45 -6.18 14.62
CA ILE A 259 -1.96 -6.20 13.24
C ILE A 259 -3.13 -6.03 12.25
N LEU A 260 -4.24 -6.75 12.42
CA LEU A 260 -5.39 -6.66 11.53
C LEU A 260 -6.01 -5.27 11.52
N ILE A 261 -6.19 -4.64 12.69
CA ILE A 261 -6.71 -3.27 12.78
C ILE A 261 -5.75 -2.29 12.09
N SER A 262 -4.44 -2.41 12.34
CA SER A 262 -3.43 -1.53 11.74
C SER A 262 -3.37 -1.68 10.23
N VAL A 263 -3.35 -2.90 9.72
CA VAL A 263 -3.38 -3.22 8.29
C VAL A 263 -4.64 -2.67 7.63
N SER A 264 -5.80 -2.85 8.28
CA SER A 264 -7.07 -2.38 7.75
C SER A 264 -7.17 -0.86 7.69
N ALA A 265 -6.64 -0.16 8.70
CA ALA A 265 -6.58 1.30 8.69
C ALA A 265 -5.71 1.82 7.54
N LEU A 266 -4.53 1.23 7.34
CA LEU A 266 -3.62 1.58 6.24
C LEU A 266 -4.25 1.32 4.87
N ILE A 267 -4.81 0.12 4.65
CA ILE A 267 -5.45 -0.25 3.38
C ILE A 267 -6.68 0.60 3.13
N GLY A 268 -7.55 0.75 4.15
CA GLY A 268 -8.76 1.56 4.04
C GLY A 268 -8.46 2.98 3.59
N THR A 269 -7.44 3.62 4.18
CA THR A 269 -7.00 4.96 3.79
C THR A 269 -6.42 4.99 2.38
N CYS A 270 -5.54 4.06 2.02
CA CYS A 270 -4.96 3.99 0.67
C CYS A 270 -6.03 3.81 -0.40
N VAL A 271 -6.96 2.87 -0.18
CA VAL A 271 -8.04 2.58 -1.15
C VAL A 271 -9.04 3.72 -1.24
N SER A 272 -9.33 4.39 -0.12
CA SER A 272 -10.26 5.54 -0.12
C SER A 272 -9.73 6.72 -0.93
N ILE A 273 -8.42 6.94 -0.94
CA ILE A 273 -7.78 8.05 -1.66
C ILE A 273 -7.43 7.63 -3.10
N GLY A 274 -6.86 6.45 -3.28
CA GLY A 274 -6.30 6.02 -4.56
C GLY A 274 -7.13 4.99 -5.33
N GLY A 275 -8.28 4.56 -4.81
CA GLY A 275 -9.02 3.43 -5.38
C GLY A 275 -8.28 2.10 -5.20
N SER A 276 -8.67 1.09 -5.97
CA SER A 276 -8.09 -0.25 -5.83
C SER A 276 -6.70 -0.33 -6.49
N ILE A 277 -5.67 -0.56 -5.67
CA ILE A 277 -4.28 -0.75 -6.13
C ILE A 277 -3.83 -2.12 -5.63
N GLY A 278 -3.75 -3.09 -6.54
CA GLY A 278 -3.39 -4.48 -6.23
C GLY A 278 -1.91 -4.78 -6.45
N PHE A 279 -1.49 -5.99 -6.05
CA PHE A 279 -0.18 -6.58 -6.24
C PHE A 279 0.99 -5.93 -5.48
N VAL A 280 0.89 -4.71 -4.99
CA VAL A 280 1.97 -4.05 -4.23
C VAL A 280 2.29 -4.85 -2.97
N GLY A 281 1.26 -5.20 -2.19
CA GLY A 281 1.39 -5.98 -0.97
C GLY A 281 1.83 -7.43 -1.19
N LEU A 282 1.67 -7.95 -2.40
CA LEU A 282 2.06 -9.31 -2.75
C LEU A 282 3.50 -9.37 -3.26
N VAL A 283 3.84 -8.52 -4.22
CA VAL A 283 5.10 -8.57 -4.98
C VAL A 283 6.25 -7.96 -4.17
N VAL A 284 6.05 -6.78 -3.61
CA VAL A 284 7.13 -6.01 -2.96
C VAL A 284 7.73 -6.75 -1.75
N PRO A 285 6.95 -7.31 -0.80
CA PRO A 285 7.55 -8.05 0.31
C PRO A 285 8.33 -9.27 -0.15
N HIS A 286 7.86 -9.94 -1.21
CA HIS A 286 8.55 -11.10 -1.75
C HIS A 286 9.91 -10.73 -2.36
N MET A 287 9.95 -9.68 -3.20
CA MET A 287 11.20 -9.16 -3.76
C MET A 287 12.17 -8.69 -2.67
N THR A 288 11.66 -7.95 -1.69
CA THR A 288 12.48 -7.44 -0.58
C THR A 288 13.05 -8.58 0.27
N ARG A 289 12.28 -9.65 0.48
CA ARG A 289 12.73 -10.85 1.20
C ARG A 289 13.92 -11.53 0.52
N MET A 290 13.98 -11.50 -0.81
CA MET A 290 15.13 -12.03 -1.57
C MET A 290 16.40 -11.20 -1.33
N ILE A 291 16.29 -9.90 -1.03
CA ILE A 291 17.41 -8.99 -0.82
C ILE A 291 17.88 -9.01 0.65
N VAL A 292 16.97 -8.78 1.60
CA VAL A 292 17.31 -8.59 3.01
C VAL A 292 17.08 -9.82 3.90
N GLY A 293 16.48 -10.89 3.33
CA GLY A 293 16.14 -12.13 4.05
C GLY A 293 14.76 -12.08 4.73
N PRO A 294 14.35 -13.20 5.38
CA PRO A 294 13.00 -13.38 5.89
C PRO A 294 12.76 -12.77 7.29
N ASN A 295 13.78 -12.26 7.96
CA ASN A 295 13.65 -11.72 9.32
C ASN A 295 12.91 -10.38 9.31
N HIS A 296 11.77 -10.29 10.00
CA HIS A 296 10.91 -9.10 10.03
C HIS A 296 11.58 -7.86 10.65
N ARG A 297 12.66 -8.01 11.44
CA ARG A 297 13.45 -6.87 11.90
C ARG A 297 14.08 -6.07 10.76
N ARG A 298 14.44 -6.77 9.67
CA ARG A 298 15.03 -6.19 8.46
C ARG A 298 13.97 -6.02 7.37
N LEU A 299 13.10 -7.01 7.25
CA LEU A 299 12.14 -7.10 6.17
C LEU A 299 11.08 -5.98 6.22
N LEU A 300 10.48 -5.68 7.38
CA LEU A 300 9.44 -4.66 7.48
C LEU A 300 9.95 -3.26 7.06
N PRO A 301 11.07 -2.73 7.63
CA PRO A 301 11.53 -1.42 7.21
C PRO A 301 12.02 -1.39 5.76
N ALA A 302 12.68 -2.44 5.27
CA ALA A 302 13.10 -2.53 3.88
C ALA A 302 11.89 -2.56 2.93
N THR A 303 10.84 -3.29 3.27
CA THR A 303 9.61 -3.39 2.48
C THR A 303 8.89 -2.04 2.39
N LEU A 304 8.89 -1.25 3.46
CA LEU A 304 8.32 0.09 3.48
C LEU A 304 8.97 0.97 2.39
N PHE A 305 10.29 1.07 2.38
CA PHE A 305 11.01 1.87 1.36
C PHE A 305 10.86 1.29 -0.05
N SER A 306 10.99 -0.03 -0.19
CA SER A 306 10.81 -0.71 -1.49
C SER A 306 9.41 -0.51 -2.07
N GLY A 307 8.39 -0.43 -1.20
CA GLY A 307 7.01 -0.14 -1.60
C GLY A 307 6.86 1.25 -2.21
N ALA A 308 7.50 2.27 -1.61
CA ALA A 308 7.53 3.61 -2.19
C ALA A 308 8.15 3.62 -3.59
N VAL A 309 9.35 3.05 -3.71
CA VAL A 309 10.08 2.97 -5.00
C VAL A 309 9.25 2.25 -6.05
N PHE A 310 8.70 1.07 -5.70
CA PHE A 310 7.91 0.27 -6.62
C PHE A 310 6.70 1.03 -7.14
N LEU A 311 5.88 1.60 -6.24
CA LEU A 311 4.64 2.26 -6.66
C LEU A 311 4.91 3.57 -7.40
N MET A 312 5.96 4.32 -7.04
CA MET A 312 6.39 5.49 -7.79
C MET A 312 6.82 5.13 -9.23
N ILE A 313 7.54 4.02 -9.42
CA ILE A 313 7.91 3.54 -10.76
C ILE A 313 6.65 3.13 -11.54
N MET A 314 5.70 2.43 -10.93
CA MET A 314 4.44 2.06 -11.59
C MET A 314 3.61 3.29 -11.99
N ASP A 315 3.54 4.32 -11.13
CA ASP A 315 2.91 5.59 -11.46
C ASP A 315 3.60 6.32 -12.61
N LEU A 316 4.93 6.31 -12.63
CA LEU A 316 5.70 6.89 -13.73
C LEU A 316 5.40 6.17 -15.06
N ILE A 317 5.38 4.85 -15.07
CA ILE A 317 5.02 4.04 -16.24
C ILE A 317 3.59 4.38 -16.69
N ALA A 318 2.64 4.44 -15.75
CA ALA A 318 1.24 4.79 -16.03
C ALA A 318 1.09 6.14 -16.72
N ARG A 319 1.92 7.13 -16.36
CA ARG A 319 1.93 8.48 -16.93
C ARG A 319 2.64 8.61 -18.28
N VAL A 320 3.55 7.68 -18.59
CA VAL A 320 4.47 7.85 -19.72
C VAL A 320 4.13 6.93 -20.90
N ILE A 321 3.61 5.73 -20.65
CA ILE A 321 3.49 4.67 -21.65
C ILE A 321 2.51 5.01 -22.79
N MET A 322 1.44 5.79 -22.51
CA MET A 322 0.40 6.14 -23.49
C MET A 322 0.18 7.65 -23.63
N ARG A 323 1.25 8.44 -23.54
CA ARG A 323 1.14 9.91 -23.67
C ARG A 323 0.30 10.32 -24.88
N PRO A 324 -0.56 11.34 -24.79
CA PRO A 324 -0.81 12.23 -23.64
C PRO A 324 -1.83 11.67 -22.62
N ARG A 325 -2.38 10.48 -22.82
CA ARG A 325 -3.30 9.83 -21.89
C ARG A 325 -2.55 9.13 -20.77
N GLU A 326 -3.11 9.19 -19.57
CA GLU A 326 -2.58 8.47 -18.40
C GLU A 326 -3.40 7.20 -18.16
N LEU A 327 -2.71 6.12 -17.83
CA LEU A 327 -3.36 4.87 -17.41
C LEU A 327 -3.64 4.89 -15.90
N PRO A 328 -4.73 4.25 -15.44
CA PRO A 328 -4.94 4.03 -14.02
C PRO A 328 -3.79 3.21 -13.42
N ILE A 329 -3.24 3.67 -12.29
CA ILE A 329 -2.08 3.02 -11.66
C ILE A 329 -2.38 1.58 -11.21
N GLY A 330 -3.61 1.30 -10.74
CA GLY A 330 -4.02 -0.03 -10.32
C GLY A 330 -4.04 -1.03 -11.49
N ALA A 331 -4.41 -0.60 -12.70
CA ALA A 331 -4.33 -1.45 -13.89
C ALA A 331 -2.87 -1.79 -14.23
N VAL A 332 -1.96 -0.80 -14.14
CA VAL A 332 -0.53 -1.00 -14.41
C VAL A 332 0.12 -1.91 -13.37
N THR A 333 -0.17 -1.69 -12.07
CA THR A 333 0.35 -2.54 -10.99
C THR A 333 -0.16 -3.97 -11.09
N SER A 334 -1.42 -4.18 -11.49
CA SER A 334 -1.99 -5.50 -11.66
C SER A 334 -1.35 -6.25 -12.83
N LEU A 335 -1.18 -5.59 -13.98
CA LEU A 335 -0.58 -6.20 -15.16
C LEU A 335 0.89 -6.57 -14.93
N ILE A 336 1.70 -5.58 -14.51
CA ILE A 336 3.14 -5.78 -14.29
C ILE A 336 3.37 -6.66 -13.07
N GLY A 337 2.60 -6.47 -11.99
CA GLY A 337 2.71 -7.23 -10.76
C GLY A 337 2.42 -8.72 -10.97
N ALA A 338 1.39 -9.07 -11.74
CA ALA A 338 1.08 -10.47 -12.07
C ALA A 338 2.23 -11.14 -12.82
N VAL A 339 2.77 -10.48 -13.85
CA VAL A 339 3.92 -10.99 -14.62
C VAL A 339 5.16 -11.17 -13.73
N LEU A 340 5.51 -10.15 -12.96
CA LEU A 340 6.65 -10.20 -12.02
C LEU A 340 6.48 -11.33 -11.00
N PHE A 341 5.27 -11.48 -10.45
CA PHE A 341 5.00 -12.52 -9.46
C PHE A 341 5.23 -13.91 -10.02
N VAL A 342 4.73 -14.21 -11.24
CA VAL A 342 4.94 -15.51 -11.90
C VAL A 342 6.44 -15.80 -12.11
N PHE A 343 7.21 -14.81 -12.59
CA PHE A 343 8.65 -14.98 -12.79
C PHE A 343 9.40 -15.23 -11.46
N ILE A 344 9.08 -14.49 -10.42
CA ILE A 344 9.72 -14.64 -9.11
C ILE A 344 9.38 -16.00 -8.52
N PHE A 345 8.11 -16.41 -8.57
CA PHE A 345 7.65 -17.69 -8.03
C PHE A 345 8.27 -18.89 -8.77
N ALA A 346 8.35 -18.83 -10.09
CA ALA A 346 9.02 -19.86 -10.90
C ALA A 346 10.53 -19.96 -10.61
N GLY A 347 11.18 -18.80 -10.39
CA GLY A 347 12.61 -18.75 -10.04
C GLY A 347 12.92 -19.33 -8.65
N THR A 348 12.02 -19.18 -7.68
CA THR A 348 12.19 -19.70 -6.32
C THR A 348 12.09 -21.23 -6.32
N ARG A 349 11.11 -21.81 -7.02
CA ARG A 349 10.98 -23.28 -7.13
C ARG A 349 12.17 -23.98 -7.78
N ARG A 350 12.86 -23.33 -8.73
CA ARG A 350 14.07 -23.89 -9.37
C ARG A 350 15.29 -23.90 -8.46
N ARG A 351 15.30 -23.14 -7.35
CA ARG A 351 16.42 -23.12 -6.39
C ARG A 351 16.23 -24.14 -5.27
N ASP A 352 15.00 -24.59 -5.03
CA ASP A 352 14.64 -25.56 -4.01
C ASP A 352 14.57 -27.01 -4.57
N ALA A 353 14.60 -27.17 -5.91
CA ALA A 353 14.72 -28.44 -6.61
C ALA A 353 16.17 -28.73 -7.02
#